data_544e768c1f0ef70ff1fa7bf903d8c2bc
#
_entry.id   544e768c1f0ef70ff1fa7bf903d8c2bc
#
_cell.length_a   1.000
_cell.length_b   1.000
_cell.length_c   1.000
_cell.angle_alpha   90.00
_cell.angle_beta   90.00
_cell.angle_gamma   90.00
#
_symmetry.space_group_name_H-M   'P 1'
#
loop_
_entity.id
_entity.type
_entity.pdbx_description
1 polymer ?
#
loop_
_entity_poly.entity_id
_entity_poly.type
_entity_poly.pdbx_seq_one_letter_code
_entity_poly.pdbx_strand_id
1 'polypeptide(L)'
;MLVWIAAAAGIFLLATAGFVLTTRLVARRRGRIFLEGLGGVVRIGTPCRVVSGRALVPGTVALAPLRLCWDAPFGLAGQFTFEEIQRLETDERTRARRGFFRSKVLRVTATSGEVREFVLSPGHAWEWRQALGEWTGKKGAIAGVAAS
;
A
#
# COMPACT_ATOMS: atom_id res chain seq x y z
N MET A 1 26.06 9.08 38.14
CA MET A 1 25.90 9.54 36.74
C MET A 1 25.46 8.40 35.80
N LEU A 2 26.10 7.27 35.77
CA LEU A 2 25.77 6.10 34.92
C LEU A 2 24.32 5.58 35.10
N VAL A 3 23.81 5.53 36.32
CA VAL A 3 22.44 5.05 36.63
C VAL A 3 21.36 5.93 35.99
N TRP A 4 21.55 7.24 35.98
CA TRP A 4 20.60 8.18 35.37
C TRP A 4 20.56 8.09 33.84
N ILE A 5 21.71 7.82 33.22
CA ILE A 5 21.81 7.64 31.77
C ILE A 5 21.11 6.32 31.37
N ALA A 6 21.32 5.24 32.15
CA ALA A 6 20.66 3.98 31.91
C ALA A 6 19.13 4.06 32.08
N ALA A 7 18.65 4.78 33.11
CA ALA A 7 17.23 5.01 33.33
C ALA A 7 16.59 5.83 32.18
N ALA A 8 17.22 6.90 31.74
CA ALA A 8 16.76 7.72 30.64
C ALA A 8 16.70 6.93 29.30
N ALA A 9 17.73 6.12 29.02
CA ALA A 9 17.74 5.23 27.85
C ALA A 9 16.63 4.20 27.90
N GLY A 10 16.37 3.59 29.07
CA GLY A 10 15.26 2.66 29.27
C GLY A 10 13.89 3.28 29.01
N ILE A 11 13.64 4.47 29.53
CA ILE A 11 12.39 5.21 29.31
C ILE A 11 12.22 5.55 27.83
N PHE A 12 13.27 6.00 27.16
CA PHE A 12 13.24 6.32 25.75
C PHE A 12 12.93 5.10 24.88
N LEU A 13 13.54 3.95 25.17
CA LEU A 13 13.27 2.69 24.48
C LEU A 13 11.81 2.22 24.68
N LEU A 14 11.30 2.30 25.90
CA LEU A 14 9.91 1.94 26.19
C LEU A 14 8.92 2.86 25.51
N ALA A 15 9.16 4.17 25.52
CA ALA A 15 8.34 5.15 24.82
C ALA A 15 8.32 4.91 23.30
N THR A 16 9.49 4.62 22.72
CA THR A 16 9.63 4.35 21.30
C THR A 16 8.93 3.04 20.91
N ALA A 17 9.11 1.97 21.71
CA ALA A 17 8.44 0.71 21.50
C ALA A 17 6.91 0.84 21.63
N GLY A 18 6.43 1.56 22.64
CA GLY A 18 5.01 1.87 22.83
C GLY A 18 4.43 2.65 21.65
N PHE A 19 5.13 3.67 21.16
CA PHE A 19 4.72 4.45 20.00
C PHE A 19 4.62 3.58 18.74
N VAL A 20 5.63 2.75 18.45
CA VAL A 20 5.64 1.85 17.29
C VAL A 20 4.49 0.83 17.38
N LEU A 21 4.25 0.27 18.56
CA LEU A 21 3.17 -0.69 18.77
C LEU A 21 1.79 -0.04 18.55
N THR A 22 1.58 1.14 19.12
CA THR A 22 0.34 1.88 19.00
C THR A 22 0.04 2.25 17.55
N THR A 23 1.03 2.77 16.83
CA THR A 23 0.87 3.11 15.41
C THR A 23 0.54 1.89 14.55
N ARG A 24 1.15 0.74 14.83
CA ARG A 24 0.82 -0.53 14.14
C ARG A 24 -0.60 -1.02 14.43
N LEU A 25 -1.05 -0.94 15.69
CA LEU A 25 -2.41 -1.34 16.07
C LEU A 25 -3.46 -0.43 15.44
N VAL A 26 -3.23 0.89 15.49
CA VAL A 26 -4.12 1.87 14.85
C VAL A 26 -4.18 1.64 13.34
N ALA A 27 -3.05 1.44 12.68
CA ALA A 27 -3.01 1.17 11.24
C ALA A 27 -3.76 -0.12 10.87
N ARG A 28 -3.61 -1.20 11.66
CA ARG A 28 -4.34 -2.47 11.46
C ARG A 28 -5.84 -2.31 11.63
N ARG A 29 -6.27 -1.61 12.69
CA ARG A 29 -7.70 -1.35 12.96
C ARG A 29 -8.31 -0.52 11.85
N ARG A 30 -7.63 0.55 11.45
CA ARG A 30 -8.05 1.43 10.35
C ARG A 30 -8.15 0.67 9.04
N GLY A 31 -7.15 -0.15 8.71
CA GLY A 31 -7.16 -0.99 7.51
C GLY A 31 -8.31 -1.97 7.46
N ARG A 32 -8.67 -2.59 8.60
CA ARG A 32 -9.84 -3.47 8.67
C ARG A 32 -11.14 -2.72 8.42
N ILE A 33 -11.36 -1.59 9.09
CA ILE A 33 -12.54 -0.74 8.90
C ILE A 33 -12.64 -0.28 7.44
N PHE A 34 -11.52 0.09 6.84
CA PHE A 34 -11.46 0.46 5.43
C PHE A 34 -11.90 -0.68 4.50
N LEU A 35 -11.38 -1.90 4.71
CA LEU A 35 -11.76 -3.07 3.90
C LEU A 35 -13.22 -3.46 4.10
N GLU A 36 -13.74 -3.41 5.33
CA GLU A 36 -15.15 -3.63 5.64
C GLU A 36 -16.05 -2.60 4.95
N GLY A 37 -15.63 -1.33 4.93
CA GLY A 37 -16.34 -0.24 4.26
C GLY A 37 -16.41 -0.35 2.73
N LEU A 38 -15.51 -1.14 2.11
CA LEU A 38 -15.55 -1.44 0.67
C LEU A 38 -16.59 -2.52 0.30
N GLY A 39 -17.25 -3.13 1.28
CA GLY A 39 -18.47 -3.94 1.10
C GLY A 39 -18.26 -5.24 0.34
N GLY A 40 -17.38 -6.12 0.78
CA GLY A 40 -17.29 -7.52 0.28
C GLY A 40 -16.86 -7.73 -1.18
N VAL A 41 -16.69 -6.66 -1.94
CA VAL A 41 -16.32 -6.69 -3.38
C VAL A 41 -14.79 -6.62 -3.57
N VAL A 42 -14.03 -6.63 -2.48
CA VAL A 42 -12.57 -6.56 -2.53
C VAL A 42 -12.00 -7.89 -3.01
N ARG A 43 -11.23 -7.87 -4.11
CA ARG A 43 -10.52 -9.06 -4.61
C ARG A 43 -9.29 -9.38 -3.77
N ILE A 44 -8.55 -8.34 -3.41
CA ILE A 44 -7.39 -8.42 -2.54
C ILE A 44 -7.26 -7.11 -1.77
N GLY A 45 -6.98 -7.21 -0.49
CA GLY A 45 -6.71 -6.07 0.37
C GLY A 45 -5.59 -6.42 1.34
N THR A 46 -4.53 -5.62 1.37
CA THR A 46 -3.36 -5.92 2.19
C THR A 46 -2.80 -4.69 2.88
N PRO A 47 -2.24 -4.86 4.09
CA PRO A 47 -1.40 -3.84 4.69
C PRO A 47 -0.20 -3.54 3.79
N CYS A 48 0.12 -2.27 3.65
CA CYS A 48 1.25 -1.80 2.85
C CYS A 48 1.92 -0.60 3.52
N ARG A 49 2.96 -0.07 2.87
CA ARG A 49 3.48 1.26 3.18
C ARG A 49 3.31 2.12 1.95
N VAL A 50 2.55 3.19 2.08
CA VAL A 50 2.36 4.18 1.02
C VAL A 50 3.60 5.06 0.94
N VAL A 51 4.16 5.20 -0.25
CA VAL A 51 5.32 6.06 -0.49
C VAL A 51 4.84 7.49 -0.68
N SER A 52 5.30 8.39 0.19
CA SER A 52 5.03 9.83 0.09
C SER A 52 6.35 10.59 0.15
N GLY A 53 6.88 10.98 -1.00
CA GLY A 53 8.20 11.56 -1.12
C GLY A 53 9.29 10.62 -0.56
N ARG A 54 9.92 11.03 0.54
CA ARG A 54 10.91 10.21 1.26
C ARG A 54 10.31 9.39 2.42
N ALA A 55 9.03 9.59 2.75
CA ALA A 55 8.38 8.91 3.86
C ALA A 55 7.72 7.61 3.39
N LEU A 56 7.65 6.64 4.30
CA LEU A 56 6.91 5.39 4.17
C LEU A 56 5.82 5.38 5.24
N VAL A 57 4.59 5.59 4.83
CA VAL A 57 3.46 5.72 5.74
C VAL A 57 2.70 4.39 5.78
N PRO A 58 2.47 3.79 6.97
CA PRO A 58 1.67 2.59 7.09
C PRO A 58 0.25 2.84 6.58
N GLY A 59 -0.24 1.94 5.75
CA GLY A 59 -1.58 2.02 5.17
C GLY A 59 -2.08 0.66 4.71
N THR A 60 -3.19 0.69 4.01
CA THR A 60 -3.81 -0.49 3.38
C THR A 60 -4.14 -0.16 1.95
N VAL A 61 -3.84 -1.07 1.03
CA VAL A 61 -4.23 -0.97 -0.38
C VAL A 61 -5.17 -2.12 -0.72
N ALA A 62 -6.20 -1.84 -1.49
CA ALA A 62 -7.21 -2.80 -1.89
C ALA A 62 -7.51 -2.71 -3.39
N LEU A 63 -7.64 -3.85 -4.04
CA LEU A 63 -8.09 -3.97 -5.42
C LEU A 63 -9.54 -4.43 -5.43
N ALA A 64 -10.43 -3.59 -5.91
CA ALA A 64 -11.81 -3.90 -6.21
C ALA A 64 -11.99 -4.08 -7.74
N PRO A 65 -13.11 -4.63 -8.23
CA PRO A 65 -13.29 -4.93 -9.65
C PRO A 65 -13.10 -3.73 -10.59
N LEU A 66 -13.51 -2.54 -10.16
CA LEU A 66 -13.50 -1.33 -10.98
C LEU A 66 -12.58 -0.23 -10.45
N ARG A 67 -11.87 -0.46 -9.36
CA ARG A 67 -11.03 0.56 -8.73
C ARG A 67 -9.94 -0.04 -7.86
N LEU A 68 -8.85 0.69 -7.72
CA LEU A 68 -7.82 0.47 -6.71
C LEU A 68 -7.95 1.56 -5.67
N CYS A 69 -8.11 1.17 -4.42
CA CYS A 69 -8.30 2.09 -3.30
C CYS A 69 -7.17 1.92 -2.30
N TRP A 70 -6.84 3.00 -1.60
CA TRP A 70 -5.90 2.92 -0.47
C TRP A 70 -6.32 3.85 0.64
N ASP A 71 -6.01 3.45 1.86
CA ASP A 71 -6.17 4.27 3.05
C ASP A 71 -4.85 4.35 3.81
N ALA A 72 -4.44 5.56 4.11
CA ALA A 72 -3.29 5.86 4.94
C ALA A 72 -3.55 7.15 5.73
N PRO A 73 -2.91 7.32 6.90
CA PRO A 73 -3.03 8.54 7.69
C PRO A 73 -2.49 9.77 6.94
N PHE A 74 -2.71 10.95 7.51
CA PHE A 74 -2.21 12.24 7.01
C PHE A 74 -2.75 12.64 5.62
N GLY A 75 -3.99 12.27 5.31
CA GLY A 75 -4.62 12.64 4.04
C GLY A 75 -4.07 11.90 2.81
N LEU A 76 -3.33 10.82 3.02
CA LEU A 76 -2.77 10.01 1.93
C LEU A 76 -3.73 8.92 1.42
N ALA A 77 -5.00 8.96 1.82
CA ALA A 77 -6.04 8.08 1.28
C ALA A 77 -6.45 8.52 -0.13
N GLY A 78 -6.90 7.55 -0.94
CA GLY A 78 -7.38 7.85 -2.29
C GLY A 78 -7.83 6.61 -3.05
N GLN A 79 -8.18 6.82 -4.29
CA GLN A 79 -8.54 5.76 -5.21
C GLN A 79 -8.22 6.15 -6.65
N PHE A 80 -8.02 5.15 -7.49
CA PHE A 80 -8.05 5.26 -8.94
C PHE A 80 -9.12 4.33 -9.48
N THR A 81 -9.95 4.83 -10.37
CA THR A 81 -10.87 3.98 -11.13
C THR A 81 -10.11 3.15 -12.16
N PHE A 82 -10.74 2.09 -12.65
CA PHE A 82 -10.16 1.23 -13.68
C PHE A 82 -9.74 2.03 -14.94
N GLU A 83 -10.54 3.00 -15.32
CA GLU A 83 -10.31 3.85 -16.50
C GLU A 83 -9.14 4.81 -16.31
N GLU A 84 -8.94 5.31 -15.10
CA GLU A 84 -7.84 6.21 -14.76
C GLU A 84 -6.48 5.51 -14.69
N ILE A 85 -6.44 4.19 -14.52
CA ILE A 85 -5.18 3.46 -14.43
C ILE A 85 -4.63 3.17 -15.82
N GLN A 86 -3.53 3.84 -16.16
CA GLN A 86 -2.78 3.58 -17.38
C GLN A 86 -1.90 2.34 -17.26
N ARG A 87 -1.18 2.22 -16.14
CA ARG A 87 -0.21 1.15 -15.93
C ARG A 87 -0.19 0.70 -14.48
N LEU A 88 -0.06 -0.60 -14.32
CA LEU A 88 0.01 -1.27 -13.02
C LEU A 88 1.13 -2.30 -13.08
N GLU A 89 2.15 -2.14 -12.26
CA GLU A 89 3.34 -2.99 -12.29
C GLU A 89 3.88 -3.27 -10.88
N THR A 90 4.58 -4.38 -10.75
CA THR A 90 5.33 -4.70 -9.53
C THR A 90 6.82 -4.60 -9.81
N ASP A 91 7.52 -3.87 -8.96
CA ASP A 91 8.95 -3.64 -9.04
C ASP A 91 9.65 -4.04 -7.72
N GLU A 92 10.95 -4.12 -7.75
CA GLU A 92 11.77 -4.35 -6.55
C GLU A 92 12.20 -3.05 -5.86
N ARG A 93 12.08 -1.93 -6.55
CA ARG A 93 12.51 -0.61 -6.08
C ARG A 93 11.46 0.45 -6.37
N THR A 94 11.35 1.42 -5.48
CA THR A 94 10.60 2.65 -5.72
C THR A 94 11.27 3.50 -6.80
N ARG A 95 10.56 4.51 -7.33
CA ARG A 95 11.14 5.51 -8.26
C ARG A 95 12.36 6.21 -7.65
N ALA A 96 12.38 6.40 -6.33
CA ALA A 96 13.53 6.93 -5.60
C ALA A 96 14.67 5.89 -5.42
N ARG A 97 14.64 4.77 -6.16
CA ARG A 97 15.60 3.66 -6.14
C ARG A 97 15.80 3.01 -4.77
N ARG A 98 14.84 3.15 -3.87
CA ARG A 98 14.84 2.46 -2.59
C ARG A 98 14.40 1.01 -2.79
N GLY A 99 15.29 0.08 -2.52
CA GLY A 99 15.00 -1.34 -2.40
C GLY A 99 14.60 -1.69 -0.96
N PHE A 100 13.72 -2.64 -0.81
CA PHE A 100 13.32 -3.18 0.49
C PHE A 100 13.54 -4.69 0.47
N PHE A 101 14.21 -5.20 1.49
CA PHE A 101 14.53 -6.62 1.58
C PHE A 101 13.26 -7.48 1.44
N ARG A 102 13.23 -8.32 0.41
CA ARG A 102 12.12 -9.23 0.08
C ARG A 102 10.76 -8.57 -0.16
N SER A 103 10.64 -7.25 -0.11
CA SER A 103 9.39 -6.55 -0.41
C SER A 103 9.32 -6.23 -1.91
N LYS A 104 8.11 -6.14 -2.43
CA LYS A 104 7.85 -5.67 -3.78
C LYS A 104 7.13 -4.32 -3.71
N VAL A 105 7.36 -3.50 -4.69
CA VAL A 105 6.70 -2.22 -4.86
C VAL A 105 5.62 -2.36 -5.91
N LEU A 106 4.37 -2.15 -5.51
CA LEU A 106 3.27 -1.98 -6.45
C LEU A 106 3.27 -0.53 -6.92
N ARG A 107 3.48 -0.32 -8.19
CA ARG A 107 3.45 1.01 -8.83
C ARG A 107 2.20 1.14 -9.69
N VAL A 108 1.48 2.21 -9.46
CA VAL A 108 0.27 2.58 -10.20
C VAL A 108 0.53 3.89 -10.91
N THR A 109 0.38 3.91 -12.21
CA THR A 109 0.46 5.12 -13.03
C THR A 109 -0.92 5.42 -13.57
N ALA A 110 -1.44 6.60 -13.26
CA ALA A 110 -2.71 7.09 -13.78
C ALA A 110 -2.53 7.73 -15.15
N THR A 111 -3.61 7.85 -15.90
CA THR A 111 -3.67 8.55 -17.19
C THR A 111 -3.31 10.03 -17.08
N SER A 112 -3.54 10.63 -15.91
CA SER A 112 -3.10 11.98 -15.57
C SER A 112 -1.58 12.13 -15.42
N GLY A 113 -0.83 11.03 -15.43
CA GLY A 113 0.59 10.99 -15.13
C GLY A 113 0.91 10.91 -13.62
N GLU A 114 -0.10 10.90 -12.75
CA GLU A 114 0.10 10.67 -11.32
C GLU A 114 0.63 9.26 -11.09
N VAL A 115 1.62 9.13 -10.20
CA VAL A 115 2.21 7.85 -9.84
C VAL A 115 2.11 7.65 -8.34
N ARG A 116 1.55 6.49 -7.94
CA ARG A 116 1.51 6.03 -6.55
C ARG A 116 2.27 4.74 -6.40
N GLU A 117 2.99 4.63 -5.30
CA GLU A 117 3.79 3.45 -4.98
C GLU A 117 3.43 2.92 -3.60
N PHE A 118 3.29 1.60 -3.52
CA PHE A 118 2.93 0.88 -2.31
C PHE A 118 3.96 -0.22 -2.08
N VAL A 119 4.62 -0.20 -0.94
CA VAL A 119 5.55 -1.27 -0.56
C VAL A 119 4.76 -2.39 0.10
N LEU A 120 4.67 -3.51 -0.59
CA LEU A 120 3.98 -4.72 -0.15
C LEU A 120 4.93 -5.61 0.66
N SER A 121 4.40 -6.26 1.68
CA SER A 121 5.16 -7.29 2.40
C SER A 121 5.44 -8.51 1.50
N PRO A 122 6.50 -9.27 1.74
CA PRO A 122 6.89 -10.40 0.88
C PRO A 122 5.79 -11.45 0.66
N GLY A 123 4.99 -11.73 1.70
CA GLY A 123 3.92 -12.72 1.65
C GLY A 123 2.77 -12.35 0.71
N HIS A 124 2.54 -11.05 0.51
CA HIS A 124 1.43 -10.57 -0.33
C HIS A 124 1.82 -10.25 -1.77
N ALA A 125 3.11 -10.19 -2.07
CA ALA A 125 3.57 -9.81 -3.41
C ALA A 125 3.13 -10.78 -4.50
N TRP A 126 3.03 -12.08 -4.19
CA TRP A 126 2.59 -13.10 -5.13
C TRP A 126 1.07 -13.00 -5.39
N GLU A 127 0.27 -12.86 -4.35
CA GLU A 127 -1.18 -12.69 -4.45
C GLU A 127 -1.54 -11.47 -5.31
N TRP A 128 -0.82 -10.38 -5.10
CA TRP A 128 -0.99 -9.17 -5.91
C TRP A 128 -0.63 -9.40 -7.38
N ARG A 129 0.45 -10.13 -7.66
CA ARG A 129 0.83 -10.43 -9.05
C ARG A 129 -0.27 -11.23 -9.76
N GLN A 130 -0.85 -12.22 -9.10
CA GLN A 130 -1.93 -13.00 -9.64
C GLN A 130 -3.19 -12.15 -9.87
N ALA A 131 -3.62 -11.40 -8.86
CA ALA A 131 -4.78 -10.51 -8.95
C ALA A 131 -4.64 -9.45 -10.06
N LEU A 132 -3.43 -8.91 -10.24
CA LEU A 132 -3.12 -7.95 -11.30
C LEU A 132 -3.13 -8.60 -12.68
N GLY A 133 -2.62 -9.83 -12.82
CA GLY A 133 -2.68 -10.57 -14.09
C GLY A 133 -4.11 -10.77 -14.58
N GLU A 134 -5.01 -11.16 -13.67
CA GLU A 134 -6.43 -11.31 -13.97
C GLU A 134 -7.10 -9.96 -14.28
N TRP A 135 -6.71 -8.91 -13.60
CA TRP A 135 -7.28 -7.59 -13.75
C TRP A 135 -6.85 -6.93 -15.06
N THR A 136 -5.58 -7.03 -15.44
CA THR A 136 -5.04 -6.52 -16.72
C THR A 136 -5.57 -7.32 -17.91
N GLY A 137 -5.77 -8.63 -17.77
CA GLY A 137 -6.41 -9.46 -18.79
C GLY A 137 -7.83 -9.00 -19.13
N LYS A 138 -8.62 -8.62 -18.12
CA LYS A 138 -9.95 -8.03 -18.32
C LYS A 138 -9.91 -6.67 -19.03
N LYS A 139 -8.91 -5.82 -18.71
CA LYS A 139 -8.73 -4.53 -19.38
C LYS A 139 -8.45 -4.70 -20.88
N GLY A 140 -7.61 -5.65 -21.26
CA GLY A 140 -7.35 -5.98 -22.66
C GLY A 140 -8.59 -6.48 -23.39
N ALA A 141 -9.42 -7.30 -22.75
CA ALA A 141 -10.67 -7.80 -23.31
C ALA A 141 -11.71 -6.68 -23.51
N ILE A 142 -11.83 -5.73 -22.56
CA ILE A 142 -12.76 -4.59 -22.69
C ILE A 142 -12.27 -3.61 -23.76
N ALA A 143 -11.00 -3.33 -23.87
CA ALA A 143 -10.46 -2.46 -24.91
C ALA A 143 -10.63 -3.08 -26.32
N GLY A 144 -10.55 -4.40 -26.45
CA GLY A 144 -10.81 -5.10 -27.73
C GLY A 144 -12.26 -5.06 -28.19
N VAL A 145 -13.23 -5.00 -27.27
CA VAL A 145 -14.66 -4.88 -27.57
C VAL A 145 -15.03 -3.44 -27.96
N ALA A 146 -14.34 -2.44 -27.45
CA ALA A 146 -14.60 -1.03 -27.79
C ALA A 146 -13.98 -0.62 -29.15
N ALA A 147 -13.09 -1.43 -29.73
CA ALA A 147 -12.40 -1.19 -30.99
C ALA A 147 -13.01 -1.96 -32.18
N SER A 148 -14.03 -2.77 -31.96
CA SER A 148 -14.80 -3.51 -32.97
C SER A 148 -16.17 -2.89 -33.20
#